data_36dd0d34883dea8c2a127be7c1b2111d
#
_entry.id   36dd0d34883dea8c2a127be7c1b2111d
#
_cell.length_a   1.000
_cell.length_b   1.000
_cell.length_c   1.000
_cell.angle_alpha   90.00
_cell.angle_beta   90.00
_cell.angle_gamma   90.00
#
_symmetry.space_group_name_H-M   'P 1'
#
loop_
_entity.id
_entity.type
_entity.pdbx_description
1 polymer ?
#
loop_
_entity_poly.entity_id
_entity_poly.type
_entity_poly.pdbx_seq_one_letter_code
_entity_poly.pdbx_strand_id
1 'polypeptide(L)'
;IRLSLVGSEMCIRDRRLIDLAKEVQSEPDPREYDALISSGEQVSVALLAMALKEKNFLSKSYTAFQLGLKTNEIHGKARINSIDTRILHKDLKKGIVPVITGFQGINEFGDITTLGRGGSDTSAVALAVALDANECQIYTDVDGVYTTDPRVYDKAKKIDKLSFEEMLELSSLGAKVLQIRSVEFASKFNMPIRVLSSFNKGEGTLIDKEDENLEEALISGVTHTKNDSKLIIRQVPDVPGIAAKILSPISKEGIEVDVIVQNVAEDKTTDFTFTVKDEEADKAAKILNDLSDELGGGSVELAKEISKVSVVGVGMKSHAGVAAKMFSALADKNINIDMISTSEIKISVVVSRENAEDAVKALHDAFELG
;
A
#
# COMPACT_ATOMS: atom_id res chain seq x y z
N ILE A 1 15.35 17.07 15.69
CA ILE A 1 14.73 16.23 16.73
C ILE A 1 14.69 14.81 16.20
N ARG A 2 15.34 13.86 16.87
CA ARG A 2 15.30 12.45 16.45
C ARG A 2 14.29 11.72 17.32
N LEU A 3 13.22 11.26 16.70
CA LEU A 3 12.26 10.33 17.28
C LEU A 3 12.63 8.93 16.81
N SER A 4 12.65 7.97 17.72
CA SER A 4 12.77 6.57 17.36
C SER A 4 11.41 5.91 17.56
N LEU A 5 10.79 5.46 16.48
CA LEU A 5 9.63 4.59 16.52
C LEU A 5 10.10 3.17 16.29
N VAL A 6 9.54 2.25 17.04
CA VAL A 6 9.76 0.83 16.81
C VAL A 6 8.49 0.23 16.27
N GLY A 7 8.41 0.20 14.97
CA GLY A 7 7.42 -0.62 14.29
C GLY A 7 8.09 -1.86 13.74
N SER A 8 7.60 -3.02 14.06
CA SER A 8 8.16 -4.27 13.57
C SER A 8 7.06 -5.22 13.16
N GLU A 9 6.52 -5.00 12.00
CA GLU A 9 5.55 -5.92 11.40
C GLU A 9 6.13 -7.24 10.93
N MET A 10 7.45 -7.30 10.82
CA MET A 10 8.19 -8.51 10.42
C MET A 10 8.54 -9.37 11.62
N CYS A 11 8.03 -9.08 12.81
CA CYS A 11 8.40 -9.79 14.02
C CYS A 11 7.86 -11.21 14.04
N ILE A 12 8.76 -12.16 14.26
CA ILE A 12 8.43 -13.54 14.66
C ILE A 12 7.43 -13.52 15.83
N ARG A 13 7.52 -12.52 16.70
CA ARG A 13 6.63 -12.31 17.84
C ARG A 13 5.18 -12.01 17.41
N ASP A 14 4.97 -11.12 16.43
CA ASP A 14 3.63 -10.76 15.98
C ASP A 14 2.94 -11.97 15.35
N ARG A 15 3.66 -12.74 14.52
CA ARG A 15 3.15 -14.01 14.00
C ARG A 15 2.77 -14.97 15.11
N ARG A 16 3.62 -15.10 16.14
CA ARG A 16 3.33 -15.97 17.28
C ARG A 16 2.08 -15.55 18.05
N LEU A 17 1.88 -14.23 18.23
CA LEU A 17 0.66 -13.71 18.89
C LEU A 17 -0.59 -13.95 18.03
N ILE A 18 -0.49 -13.77 16.71
CA ILE A 18 -1.55 -14.07 15.75
C ILE A 18 -1.91 -15.57 15.79
N ASP A 19 -0.89 -16.44 15.77
CA ASP A 19 -1.08 -17.88 15.80
C ASP A 19 -1.74 -18.31 17.13
N LEU A 20 -1.27 -17.78 18.27
CA LEU A 20 -1.88 -18.02 19.58
C LEU A 20 -3.36 -17.60 19.64
N ALA A 21 -3.70 -16.43 19.04
CA ALA A 21 -5.10 -16.00 18.99
C ALA A 21 -5.97 -17.00 18.22
N LYS A 22 -5.46 -17.49 17.07
CA LYS A 22 -6.18 -18.45 16.22
C LYS A 22 -6.26 -19.86 16.83
N GLU A 23 -5.28 -20.25 17.64
CA GLU A 23 -5.34 -21.50 18.40
C GLU A 23 -6.47 -21.49 19.45
N VAL A 24 -6.76 -20.32 20.02
CA VAL A 24 -7.82 -20.16 21.02
C VAL A 24 -9.19 -19.98 20.37
N GLN A 25 -9.26 -19.20 19.29
CA GLN A 25 -10.50 -18.86 18.62
C GLN A 25 -10.24 -18.73 17.12
N SER A 26 -10.96 -19.50 16.28
CA SER A 26 -10.77 -19.51 14.81
C SER A 26 -11.00 -18.13 14.18
N GLU A 27 -11.98 -17.40 14.72
CA GLU A 27 -12.25 -15.99 14.42
C GLU A 27 -12.17 -15.20 15.72
N PRO A 28 -10.99 -14.66 16.08
CA PRO A 28 -10.80 -13.94 17.33
C PRO A 28 -11.69 -12.70 17.44
N ASP A 29 -12.24 -12.48 18.65
CA ASP A 29 -12.94 -11.22 18.95
C ASP A 29 -12.03 -10.02 18.63
N PRO A 30 -12.46 -9.06 17.80
CA PRO A 30 -11.60 -8.00 17.31
C PRO A 30 -10.98 -7.13 18.41
N ARG A 31 -11.71 -6.86 19.50
CA ARG A 31 -11.23 -6.09 20.64
C ARG A 31 -10.11 -6.82 21.39
N GLU A 32 -10.31 -8.09 21.71
CA GLU A 32 -9.34 -8.90 22.42
C GLU A 32 -8.12 -9.20 21.53
N TYR A 33 -8.34 -9.34 20.21
CA TYR A 33 -7.28 -9.50 19.25
C TYR A 33 -6.36 -8.27 19.20
N ASP A 34 -6.92 -7.06 19.14
CA ASP A 34 -6.16 -5.81 19.17
C ASP A 34 -5.35 -5.69 20.47
N ALA A 35 -5.96 -6.01 21.61
CA ALA A 35 -5.26 -6.01 22.90
C ALA A 35 -4.07 -6.98 22.92
N LEU A 36 -4.24 -8.18 22.37
CA LEU A 36 -3.17 -9.19 22.30
C LEU A 36 -2.03 -8.76 21.40
N ILE A 37 -2.30 -8.43 20.13
CA ILE A 37 -1.24 -8.14 19.15
C ILE A 37 -0.49 -6.85 19.47
N SER A 38 -1.13 -5.85 20.08
CA SER A 38 -0.48 -4.62 20.51
C SER A 38 0.61 -4.83 21.56
N SER A 39 0.56 -5.94 22.31
CA SER A 39 1.55 -6.25 23.37
C SER A 39 2.96 -6.45 22.79
N GLY A 40 3.08 -6.92 21.55
CA GLY A 40 4.37 -7.10 20.87
C GLY A 40 5.17 -5.79 20.76
N GLU A 41 4.49 -4.70 20.42
CA GLU A 41 5.08 -3.37 20.31
C GLU A 41 5.53 -2.83 21.68
N GLN A 42 4.80 -3.11 22.74
CA GLN A 42 5.17 -2.68 24.10
C GLN A 42 6.48 -3.33 24.56
N VAL A 43 6.69 -4.60 24.24
CA VAL A 43 7.98 -5.27 24.51
C VAL A 43 9.11 -4.64 23.72
N SER A 44 8.89 -4.35 22.43
CA SER A 44 9.91 -3.80 21.53
C SER A 44 10.38 -2.42 21.99
N VAL A 45 9.46 -1.51 22.33
CA VAL A 45 9.84 -0.15 22.76
C VAL A 45 10.56 -0.15 24.11
N ALA A 46 10.17 -1.04 25.02
CA ALA A 46 10.85 -1.17 26.32
C ALA A 46 12.30 -1.64 26.14
N LEU A 47 12.52 -2.69 25.33
CA LEU A 47 13.85 -3.19 25.01
C LEU A 47 14.73 -2.14 24.31
N LEU A 48 14.18 -1.41 23.34
CA LEU A 48 14.93 -0.34 22.67
C LEU A 48 15.28 0.79 23.63
N ALA A 49 14.37 1.21 24.51
CA ALA A 49 14.66 2.22 25.51
C ALA A 49 15.77 1.76 26.48
N MET A 50 15.81 0.48 26.87
CA MET A 50 16.90 -0.09 27.67
C MET A 50 18.22 -0.09 26.90
N ALA A 51 18.23 -0.49 25.64
CA ALA A 51 19.42 -0.52 24.80
C ALA A 51 19.99 0.89 24.56
N LEU A 52 19.14 1.90 24.41
CA LEU A 52 19.56 3.31 24.31
C LEU A 52 20.23 3.78 25.61
N LYS A 53 19.66 3.44 26.76
CA LYS A 53 20.25 3.79 28.08
C LYS A 53 21.60 3.15 28.28
N GLU A 54 21.78 1.88 27.89
CA GLU A 54 23.08 1.20 27.93
C GLU A 54 24.14 1.93 27.10
N LYS A 55 23.74 2.61 26.04
CA LYS A 55 24.59 3.47 25.20
C LYS A 55 24.66 4.93 25.67
N ASN A 56 24.26 5.21 26.92
CA ASN A 56 24.24 6.53 27.55
C ASN A 56 23.33 7.56 26.89
N PHE A 57 22.30 7.14 26.16
CA PHE A 57 21.25 8.04 25.69
C PHE A 57 20.11 8.09 26.71
N LEU A 58 19.68 9.28 27.09
CA LEU A 58 18.46 9.44 27.85
C LEU A 58 17.28 9.01 27.00
N SER A 59 16.55 8.00 27.44
CA SER A 59 15.42 7.46 26.68
C SER A 59 14.26 7.06 27.57
N LYS A 60 13.03 7.08 27.01
CA LYS A 60 11.83 6.68 27.73
C LYS A 60 10.82 6.08 26.78
N SER A 61 10.31 4.88 27.11
CA SER A 61 9.27 4.21 26.35
C SER A 61 7.89 4.77 26.68
N TYR A 62 7.02 4.81 25.66
CA TYR A 62 5.62 5.24 25.76
C TYR A 62 4.72 4.30 25.01
N THR A 63 3.61 3.94 25.62
CA THR A 63 2.48 3.31 24.93
C THR A 63 1.56 4.37 24.31
N ALA A 64 0.74 3.99 23.35
CA ALA A 64 -0.26 4.87 22.76
C ALA A 64 -1.21 5.48 23.82
N PHE A 65 -1.58 4.68 24.83
CA PHE A 65 -2.40 5.13 25.97
C PHE A 65 -1.75 6.30 26.73
N GLN A 66 -0.45 6.18 27.05
CA GLN A 66 0.29 7.23 27.78
C GLN A 66 0.42 8.54 27.03
N LEU A 67 0.35 8.49 25.69
CA LEU A 67 0.40 9.66 24.81
C LEU A 67 -0.99 10.19 24.44
N GLY A 68 -2.08 9.50 24.81
CA GLY A 68 -3.41 9.85 24.36
C GLY A 68 -3.50 9.86 22.84
N LEU A 69 -2.85 8.89 22.17
CA LEU A 69 -3.04 8.64 20.74
C LEU A 69 -4.43 8.09 20.52
N LYS A 70 -5.36 8.96 20.13
CA LYS A 70 -6.78 8.62 20.00
C LYS A 70 -7.12 8.15 18.59
N THR A 71 -7.98 7.14 18.53
CA THR A 71 -8.49 6.56 17.28
C THR A 71 -10.03 6.53 17.28
N ASN A 72 -10.61 6.14 16.13
CA ASN A 72 -12.00 5.72 16.09
C ASN A 72 -12.17 4.31 16.72
N GLU A 73 -13.40 3.80 16.72
CA GLU A 73 -13.80 2.55 17.38
C GLU A 73 -13.53 1.28 16.56
N ILE A 74 -13.04 1.41 15.32
CA ILE A 74 -12.92 0.27 14.42
C ILE A 74 -11.67 -0.54 14.77
N HIS A 75 -11.85 -1.70 15.39
CA HIS A 75 -10.77 -2.63 15.69
C HIS A 75 -10.11 -3.19 14.42
N GLY A 76 -8.80 -3.45 14.48
CA GLY A 76 -8.00 -4.01 13.38
C GLY A 76 -7.71 -3.07 12.21
N LYS A 77 -8.46 -1.96 12.07
CA LYS A 77 -8.30 -0.96 10.98
C LYS A 77 -8.59 0.46 11.48
N ALA A 78 -8.24 0.77 12.72
CA ALA A 78 -8.51 2.06 13.34
C ALA A 78 -7.86 3.24 12.59
N ARG A 79 -8.46 4.41 12.73
CA ARG A 79 -7.94 5.67 12.16
C ARG A 79 -7.55 6.62 13.29
N ILE A 80 -6.39 7.23 13.17
CA ILE A 80 -5.88 8.21 14.14
C ILE A 80 -6.72 9.48 14.05
N ASN A 81 -7.29 9.90 15.18
CA ASN A 81 -8.07 11.13 15.33
C ASN A 81 -7.22 12.28 15.88
N SER A 82 -6.40 12.01 16.91
CA SER A 82 -5.54 13.03 17.53
C SER A 82 -4.40 12.39 18.32
N ILE A 83 -3.34 13.18 18.55
CA ILE A 83 -2.17 12.79 19.34
C ILE A 83 -1.85 13.94 20.33
N ASP A 84 -1.69 13.62 21.61
CA ASP A 84 -1.23 14.61 22.60
C ASP A 84 0.30 14.63 22.66
N THR A 85 0.90 15.66 22.10
CA THR A 85 2.37 15.80 22.03
C THR A 85 3.01 16.54 23.21
N ARG A 86 2.23 17.00 24.19
CA ARG A 86 2.74 17.83 25.29
C ARG A 86 3.85 17.16 26.09
N ILE A 87 3.69 15.86 26.40
CA ILE A 87 4.68 15.11 27.15
C ILE A 87 5.94 14.86 26.30
N LEU A 88 5.78 14.63 24.99
CA LEU A 88 6.88 14.41 24.07
C LEU A 88 7.73 15.67 23.93
N HIS A 89 7.11 16.83 23.71
CA HIS A 89 7.84 18.11 23.67
C HIS A 89 8.60 18.40 24.96
N LYS A 90 8.02 18.07 26.12
CA LYS A 90 8.67 18.24 27.42
C LYS A 90 9.93 17.36 27.55
N ASP A 91 9.84 16.10 27.10
CA ASP A 91 10.95 15.16 27.20
C ASP A 91 12.04 15.48 26.16
N LEU A 92 11.66 15.82 24.92
CA LEU A 92 12.59 16.24 23.88
C LEU A 92 13.40 17.49 24.29
N LYS A 93 12.77 18.48 24.95
CA LYS A 93 13.46 19.65 25.49
C LYS A 93 14.51 19.30 26.56
N LYS A 94 14.38 18.16 27.22
CA LYS A 94 15.33 17.63 28.20
C LYS A 94 16.39 16.72 27.60
N GLY A 95 16.39 16.54 26.26
CA GLY A 95 17.29 15.63 25.58
C GLY A 95 16.91 14.14 25.73
N ILE A 96 15.70 13.86 26.21
CA ILE A 96 15.19 12.49 26.33
C ILE A 96 14.64 12.04 24.97
N VAL A 97 15.09 10.88 24.50
CA VAL A 97 14.58 10.24 23.29
C VAL A 97 13.31 9.44 23.64
N PRO A 98 12.12 9.89 23.19
CA PRO A 98 10.91 9.08 23.37
C PRO A 98 10.91 7.90 22.40
N VAL A 99 10.62 6.72 22.91
CA VAL A 99 10.45 5.48 22.16
C VAL A 99 8.99 5.09 22.26
N ILE A 100 8.27 5.11 21.16
CA ILE A 100 6.80 5.09 21.15
C ILE A 100 6.31 3.83 20.46
N THR A 101 5.29 3.16 21.05
CA THR A 101 4.63 2.06 20.37
C THR A 101 3.97 2.53 19.09
N GLY A 102 4.34 1.93 17.97
CA GLY A 102 3.61 2.09 16.71
C GLY A 102 2.35 1.21 16.69
N PHE A 103 1.65 1.19 15.55
CA PHE A 103 0.58 0.24 15.22
C PHE A 103 -0.70 0.36 16.08
N GLN A 104 -0.70 1.02 17.22
CA GLN A 104 -1.80 1.03 18.18
C GLN A 104 -2.26 2.44 18.56
N GLY A 105 -3.51 2.54 19.01
CA GLY A 105 -4.11 3.72 19.62
C GLY A 105 -5.15 3.32 20.67
N ILE A 106 -5.93 4.27 21.14
CA ILE A 106 -7.05 4.08 22.06
C ILE A 106 -8.30 4.75 21.50
N ASN A 107 -9.44 4.06 21.60
CA ASN A 107 -10.73 4.63 21.26
C ASN A 107 -11.30 5.49 22.42
N GLU A 108 -12.50 6.04 22.26
CA GLU A 108 -13.14 6.87 23.29
C GLU A 108 -13.57 6.08 24.53
N PHE A 109 -13.73 4.77 24.42
CA PHE A 109 -14.06 3.88 25.53
C PHE A 109 -12.83 3.45 26.34
N GLY A 110 -11.61 3.82 25.87
CA GLY A 110 -10.34 3.43 26.49
C GLY A 110 -9.83 2.05 26.03
N ASP A 111 -10.48 1.42 25.05
CA ASP A 111 -10.00 0.16 24.48
C ASP A 111 -8.81 0.39 23.57
N ILE A 112 -7.88 -0.55 23.57
CA ILE A 112 -6.77 -0.56 22.61
C ILE A 112 -7.33 -0.90 21.23
N THR A 113 -6.92 -0.14 20.24
CA THR A 113 -7.22 -0.38 18.83
C THR A 113 -5.94 -0.52 18.04
N THR A 114 -5.95 -1.32 16.98
CA THR A 114 -4.83 -1.40 16.05
C THR A 114 -5.14 -0.75 14.70
N LEU A 115 -4.10 -0.20 14.08
CA LEU A 115 -4.22 0.54 12.81
C LEU A 115 -4.24 -0.38 11.58
N GLY A 116 -4.06 -1.68 11.81
CA GLY A 116 -3.96 -2.66 10.75
C GLY A 116 -2.56 -2.73 10.12
N ARG A 117 -2.44 -3.48 9.04
CA ARG A 117 -1.16 -3.70 8.36
C ARG A 117 -0.51 -2.35 7.98
N GLY A 118 0.79 -2.18 8.22
CA GLY A 118 1.52 -0.93 8.02
C GLY A 118 1.16 0.18 9.02
N GLY A 119 0.51 -0.18 10.12
CA GLY A 119 0.11 0.76 11.16
C GLY A 119 1.27 1.45 11.84
N SER A 120 2.45 0.83 11.90
CA SER A 120 3.66 1.44 12.47
C SER A 120 4.17 2.58 11.61
N ASP A 121 4.20 2.43 10.28
CA ASP A 121 4.56 3.51 9.35
C ASP A 121 3.57 4.67 9.48
N THR A 122 2.27 4.35 9.55
CA THR A 122 1.22 5.36 9.74
C THR A 122 1.39 6.10 11.07
N SER A 123 1.73 5.39 12.16
CA SER A 123 2.02 6.00 13.46
C SER A 123 3.24 6.90 13.43
N ALA A 124 4.30 6.47 12.71
CA ALA A 124 5.54 7.22 12.56
C ALA A 124 5.28 8.56 11.87
N VAL A 125 4.60 8.53 10.73
CA VAL A 125 4.26 9.73 9.97
C VAL A 125 3.33 10.64 10.78
N ALA A 126 2.29 10.10 11.43
CA ALA A 126 1.37 10.88 12.24
C ALA A 126 2.06 11.58 13.40
N LEU A 127 3.01 10.92 14.07
CA LEU A 127 3.82 11.52 15.13
C LEU A 127 4.79 12.56 14.59
N ALA A 128 5.42 12.32 13.44
CA ALA A 128 6.29 13.29 12.79
C ALA A 128 5.53 14.58 12.46
N VAL A 129 4.33 14.47 11.90
CA VAL A 129 3.43 15.61 11.64
C VAL A 129 3.04 16.30 12.94
N ALA A 130 2.58 15.56 13.95
CA ALA A 130 2.14 16.14 15.23
C ALA A 130 3.25 16.84 16.01
N LEU A 131 4.51 16.50 15.75
CA LEU A 131 5.71 17.08 16.38
C LEU A 131 6.40 18.13 15.52
N ASP A 132 5.86 18.45 14.35
CA ASP A 132 6.45 19.38 13.37
C ASP A 132 7.90 18.99 13.04
N ALA A 133 8.10 17.71 12.73
CA ALA A 133 9.41 17.18 12.38
C ALA A 133 9.81 17.60 10.95
N ASN A 134 11.11 17.68 10.69
CA ASN A 134 11.62 18.04 9.37
C ASN A 134 11.43 16.90 8.34
N GLU A 135 11.54 15.65 8.78
CA GLU A 135 11.28 14.45 7.96
C GLU A 135 10.94 13.26 8.87
N CYS A 136 10.23 12.27 8.30
CA CYS A 136 9.97 10.98 8.92
C CYS A 136 10.89 9.93 8.29
N GLN A 137 11.76 9.31 9.08
CA GLN A 137 12.67 8.26 8.61
C GLN A 137 12.08 6.88 8.93
N ILE A 138 11.87 6.07 7.89
CA ILE A 138 11.40 4.69 8.00
C ILE A 138 12.58 3.75 7.75
N TYR A 139 13.00 3.06 8.79
CA TYR A 139 14.06 2.05 8.71
C TYR A 139 13.44 0.67 8.49
N THR A 140 13.84 0.01 7.41
CA THR A 140 13.29 -1.27 6.97
C THR A 140 14.41 -2.25 6.54
N ASP A 141 14.06 -3.41 6.01
CA ASP A 141 14.99 -4.43 5.51
C ASP A 141 15.54 -4.12 4.10
N VAL A 142 14.98 -3.10 3.42
CA VAL A 142 15.51 -2.59 2.15
C VAL A 142 16.18 -1.23 2.33
N ASP A 143 17.04 -0.85 1.41
CA ASP A 143 17.81 0.40 1.49
C ASP A 143 17.21 1.56 0.68
N GLY A 144 15.98 1.40 0.22
CA GLY A 144 15.22 2.39 -0.52
C GLY A 144 14.16 1.79 -1.42
N VAL A 145 13.57 2.62 -2.26
CA VAL A 145 12.62 2.23 -3.32
C VAL A 145 13.41 2.06 -4.61
N TYR A 146 13.08 1.04 -5.39
CA TYR A 146 13.77 0.68 -6.62
C TYR A 146 12.88 0.87 -7.85
N THR A 147 13.50 1.06 -9.00
CA THR A 147 12.83 1.19 -10.31
C THR A 147 11.99 -0.05 -10.67
N THR A 148 12.32 -1.20 -10.10
CA THR A 148 11.50 -2.43 -9.99
C THR A 148 12.03 -3.28 -8.84
N ASP A 149 11.38 -4.41 -8.54
CA ASP A 149 11.88 -5.34 -7.51
C ASP A 149 13.23 -5.96 -7.96
N PRO A 150 14.34 -5.74 -7.23
CA PRO A 150 15.65 -6.31 -7.57
C PRO A 150 15.67 -7.84 -7.62
N ARG A 151 14.69 -8.51 -6.98
CA ARG A 151 14.55 -9.98 -7.04
C ARG A 151 13.93 -10.44 -8.36
N VAL A 152 13.23 -9.56 -9.06
CA VAL A 152 12.64 -9.81 -10.39
C VAL A 152 13.61 -9.41 -11.49
N TYR A 153 14.33 -8.30 -11.30
CA TYR A 153 15.28 -7.80 -12.28
C TYR A 153 16.51 -7.17 -11.61
N ASP A 154 17.67 -7.77 -11.85
CA ASP A 154 18.95 -7.42 -11.24
C ASP A 154 19.52 -6.06 -11.68
N LYS A 155 19.01 -5.49 -12.80
CA LYS A 155 19.36 -4.14 -13.24
C LYS A 155 18.53 -3.03 -12.56
N ALA A 156 17.64 -3.39 -11.63
CA ALA A 156 16.87 -2.40 -10.89
C ALA A 156 17.81 -1.42 -10.17
N LYS A 157 17.55 -0.13 -10.33
CA LYS A 157 18.29 0.93 -9.64
C LYS A 157 17.49 1.50 -8.49
N LYS A 158 18.18 1.87 -7.43
CA LYS A 158 17.58 2.60 -6.33
C LYS A 158 17.24 4.02 -6.77
N ILE A 159 16.07 4.49 -6.41
CA ILE A 159 15.57 5.82 -6.72
C ILE A 159 15.96 6.75 -5.58
N ASP A 160 16.58 7.88 -5.88
CA ASP A 160 17.02 8.83 -4.85
C ASP A 160 15.85 9.66 -4.32
N LYS A 161 14.90 10.04 -5.20
CA LYS A 161 13.72 10.84 -4.86
C LYS A 161 12.50 10.41 -5.66
N LEU A 162 11.34 10.39 -4.99
CA LEU A 162 10.02 10.16 -5.58
C LEU A 162 9.05 11.21 -5.09
N SER A 163 8.05 11.55 -5.90
CA SER A 163 6.89 12.31 -5.42
C SER A 163 5.97 11.43 -4.56
N PHE A 164 5.11 12.07 -3.76
CA PHE A 164 4.08 11.33 -3.01
C PHE A 164 3.16 10.55 -3.93
N GLU A 165 2.78 11.14 -5.06
CA GLU A 165 1.90 10.54 -6.05
C GLU A 165 2.51 9.27 -6.65
N GLU A 166 3.78 9.32 -7.06
CA GLU A 166 4.49 8.15 -7.58
C GLU A 166 4.61 7.04 -6.53
N MET A 167 4.96 7.42 -5.29
CA MET A 167 5.06 6.45 -4.21
C MET A 167 3.72 5.81 -3.87
N LEU A 168 2.61 6.56 -3.91
CA LEU A 168 1.25 6.03 -3.75
C LEU A 168 0.94 4.99 -4.83
N GLU A 169 1.22 5.30 -6.09
CA GLU A 169 1.00 4.36 -7.18
C GLU A 169 1.89 3.12 -7.07
N LEU A 170 3.19 3.28 -6.82
CA LEU A 170 4.10 2.16 -6.61
C LEU A 170 3.67 1.27 -5.44
N SER A 171 3.24 1.87 -4.33
CA SER A 171 2.76 1.13 -3.16
C SER A 171 1.47 0.36 -3.44
N SER A 172 0.55 0.94 -4.21
CA SER A 172 -0.72 0.30 -4.61
C SER A 172 -0.51 -0.88 -5.55
N LEU A 173 0.55 -0.84 -6.34
CA LEU A 173 0.85 -1.77 -7.42
C LEU A 173 1.85 -2.88 -7.05
N GLY A 174 2.22 -3.00 -5.77
CA GLY A 174 3.02 -4.12 -5.29
C GLY A 174 4.43 -3.80 -4.81
N ALA A 175 4.91 -2.57 -4.90
CA ALA A 175 6.13 -2.14 -4.23
C ALA A 175 5.86 -2.03 -2.71
N LYS A 176 6.01 -3.15 -1.99
CA LYS A 176 5.64 -3.30 -0.57
C LYS A 176 6.64 -2.62 0.39
N VAL A 177 7.26 -1.51 0.00
CA VAL A 177 8.26 -0.82 0.82
C VAL A 177 7.60 0.07 1.87
N LEU A 178 6.54 0.79 1.50
CA LEU A 178 5.72 1.61 2.39
C LEU A 178 4.25 1.26 2.25
N GLN A 179 3.51 1.46 3.31
CA GLN A 179 2.05 1.29 3.28
C GLN A 179 1.38 2.53 2.69
N ILE A 180 0.39 2.30 1.83
CA ILE A 180 -0.37 3.37 1.14
C ILE A 180 -0.86 4.43 2.14
N ARG A 181 -1.48 4.03 3.25
CA ARG A 181 -2.00 4.95 4.28
C ARG A 181 -0.95 5.87 4.89
N SER A 182 0.29 5.41 5.05
CA SER A 182 1.37 6.25 5.57
C SER A 182 1.78 7.31 4.55
N VAL A 183 1.82 6.95 3.28
CA VAL A 183 2.14 7.89 2.18
C VAL A 183 1.00 8.88 1.97
N GLU A 184 -0.28 8.45 2.00
CA GLU A 184 -1.45 9.33 1.95
C GLU A 184 -1.43 10.37 3.09
N PHE A 185 -1.11 9.91 4.30
CA PHE A 185 -1.04 10.80 5.46
C PHE A 185 0.11 11.80 5.30
N ALA A 186 1.28 11.35 4.86
CA ALA A 186 2.43 12.19 4.59
C ALA A 186 2.15 13.23 3.50
N SER A 187 1.56 12.82 2.38
CA SER A 187 1.14 13.71 1.30
C SER A 187 0.18 14.80 1.78
N LYS A 188 -0.86 14.41 2.55
CA LYS A 188 -1.85 15.34 3.09
C LYS A 188 -1.24 16.46 3.94
N PHE A 189 -0.19 16.16 4.70
CA PHE A 189 0.46 17.10 5.61
C PHE A 189 1.83 17.59 5.12
N ASN A 190 2.20 17.24 3.90
CA ASN A 190 3.50 17.57 3.30
C ASN A 190 4.68 17.17 4.20
N MET A 191 4.63 15.99 4.81
CA MET A 191 5.68 15.45 5.66
C MET A 191 6.63 14.58 4.81
N PRO A 192 7.88 15.01 4.57
CA PRO A 192 8.84 14.19 3.84
C PRO A 192 9.07 12.85 4.54
N ILE A 193 9.11 11.76 3.77
CA ILE A 193 9.48 10.43 4.26
C ILE A 193 10.81 10.04 3.65
N ARG A 194 11.70 9.47 4.45
CA ARG A 194 12.92 8.87 3.94
C ARG A 194 12.97 7.38 4.29
N VAL A 195 13.04 6.54 3.27
CA VAL A 195 13.21 5.09 3.43
C VAL A 195 14.69 4.76 3.53
N LEU A 196 15.07 4.06 4.59
CA LEU A 196 16.45 3.73 4.93
C LEU A 196 16.59 2.26 5.34
N SER A 197 17.77 1.69 5.12
CA SER A 197 18.06 0.35 5.62
C SER A 197 18.34 0.36 7.12
N SER A 198 17.79 -0.65 7.82
CA SER A 198 18.15 -0.95 9.21
C SER A 198 19.57 -1.56 9.34
N PHE A 199 20.13 -2.08 8.25
CA PHE A 199 21.38 -2.86 8.25
C PHE A 199 22.55 -2.11 7.62
N ASN A 200 22.28 -1.31 6.59
CA ASN A 200 23.32 -0.64 5.80
C ASN A 200 23.22 0.87 5.93
N LYS A 201 24.37 1.53 5.88
CA LYS A 201 24.41 3.00 5.79
C LYS A 201 24.15 3.43 4.35
N GLY A 202 23.39 4.50 4.16
CA GLY A 202 23.08 5.07 2.86
C GLY A 202 22.13 6.26 2.99
N GLU A 203 21.88 6.95 1.91
CA GLU A 203 20.98 8.11 1.85
C GLU A 203 19.52 7.69 1.68
N GLY A 204 19.27 6.44 1.30
CA GLY A 204 17.93 5.89 1.10
C GLY A 204 17.20 6.51 -0.08
N THR A 205 15.87 6.48 -0.02
CA THR A 205 14.97 7.16 -0.98
C THR A 205 14.17 8.22 -0.24
N LEU A 206 14.19 9.45 -0.73
CA LEU A 206 13.35 10.55 -0.23
C LEU A 206 12.00 10.55 -0.96
N ILE A 207 10.92 10.59 -0.23
CA ILE A 207 9.56 10.79 -0.75
C ILE A 207 9.10 12.18 -0.29
N ASP A 208 8.84 13.08 -1.23
CA ASP A 208 8.50 14.48 -0.96
C ASP A 208 7.55 14.99 -2.05
N LYS A 209 7.28 16.27 -2.05
CA LYS A 209 6.54 16.94 -3.15
C LYS A 209 7.28 16.81 -4.46
N GLU A 210 6.52 16.86 -5.56
CA GLU A 210 7.06 17.01 -6.90
C GLU A 210 7.90 18.30 -6.99
N ASP A 211 9.06 18.21 -7.64
CA ASP A 211 9.88 19.40 -7.92
C ASP A 211 9.33 20.12 -9.16
N GLU A 212 8.79 21.32 -8.97
CA GLU A 212 8.19 22.15 -10.04
C GLU A 212 9.16 22.51 -11.19
N ASN A 213 10.45 22.21 -11.06
CA ASN A 213 11.51 22.68 -11.96
C ASN A 213 12.12 21.60 -12.89
N LEU A 214 11.61 20.39 -12.88
CA LEU A 214 12.13 19.31 -13.73
C LEU A 214 11.14 18.98 -14.85
N GLU A 215 11.37 19.52 -16.04
CA GLU A 215 10.63 19.17 -17.29
C GLU A 215 11.01 17.77 -17.86
N GLU A 216 11.70 16.93 -17.12
CA GLU A 216 12.09 15.62 -17.62
C GLU A 216 10.97 14.60 -17.40
N ALA A 217 10.54 14.04 -18.52
CA ALA A 217 9.60 12.92 -18.57
C ALA A 217 10.21 11.68 -17.97
N LEU A 218 10.11 11.51 -16.72
CA LEU A 218 10.69 10.36 -16.08
C LEU A 218 9.63 9.32 -15.77
N ILE A 219 9.89 8.12 -16.29
CA ILE A 219 9.31 6.90 -15.74
C ILE A 219 10.14 6.57 -14.52
N SER A 220 9.48 6.53 -13.37
CA SER A 220 10.13 6.29 -12.08
C SER A 220 10.29 4.81 -11.81
N GLY A 221 9.38 3.97 -12.36
CA GLY A 221 9.50 2.54 -12.15
C GLY A 221 8.48 1.69 -12.88
N VAL A 222 8.76 0.39 -12.87
CA VAL A 222 7.88 -0.67 -13.37
C VAL A 222 7.57 -1.62 -12.24
N THR A 223 6.30 -1.88 -12.02
CA THR A 223 5.86 -2.80 -10.96
C THR A 223 4.80 -3.78 -11.47
N HIS A 224 4.55 -4.86 -10.73
CA HIS A 224 3.53 -5.83 -11.09
C HIS A 224 2.85 -6.43 -9.86
N THR A 225 1.60 -6.87 -10.05
CA THR A 225 0.88 -7.70 -9.08
C THR A 225 0.63 -9.07 -9.69
N LYS A 226 0.75 -10.14 -8.89
CA LYS A 226 0.56 -11.52 -9.35
C LYS A 226 -0.74 -12.17 -8.84
N ASN A 227 -1.44 -11.49 -7.95
CA ASN A 227 -2.56 -12.06 -7.21
C ASN A 227 -3.88 -11.39 -7.60
N ASP A 228 -4.08 -11.16 -8.88
CA ASP A 228 -5.30 -10.56 -9.40
C ASP A 228 -6.01 -11.54 -10.33
N SER A 229 -7.34 -11.50 -10.30
CA SER A 229 -8.24 -12.24 -11.17
C SER A 229 -9.15 -11.28 -11.91
N LYS A 230 -9.54 -11.63 -13.13
CA LYS A 230 -10.42 -10.84 -13.99
C LYS A 230 -11.79 -11.49 -14.04
N LEU A 231 -12.83 -10.70 -13.80
CA LEU A 231 -14.22 -11.06 -13.98
C LEU A 231 -14.79 -10.30 -15.16
N ILE A 232 -15.53 -11.01 -16.02
CA ILE A 232 -16.20 -10.44 -17.18
C ILE A 232 -17.65 -10.84 -17.10
N ILE A 233 -18.55 -9.85 -17.20
CA ILE A 233 -19.98 -10.08 -17.37
C ILE A 233 -20.31 -9.63 -18.78
N ARG A 234 -20.72 -10.58 -19.62
CA ARG A 234 -20.96 -10.31 -21.03
C ARG A 234 -22.41 -9.97 -21.29
N GLN A 235 -22.61 -9.11 -22.28
CA GLN A 235 -23.92 -8.83 -22.87
C GLN A 235 -25.00 -8.37 -21.86
N VAL A 236 -24.60 -7.62 -20.85
CA VAL A 236 -25.57 -6.96 -19.97
C VAL A 236 -26.19 -5.74 -20.68
N PRO A 237 -27.46 -5.38 -20.42
CA PRO A 237 -28.10 -4.22 -21.04
C PRO A 237 -27.33 -2.94 -20.74
N ASP A 238 -27.06 -2.12 -21.77
CA ASP A 238 -26.45 -0.81 -21.61
C ASP A 238 -27.50 0.22 -21.19
N VAL A 239 -27.78 0.25 -19.88
CA VAL A 239 -28.78 1.16 -19.29
C VAL A 239 -28.18 1.88 -18.09
N PRO A 240 -28.63 3.12 -17.81
CA PRO A 240 -28.20 3.84 -16.61
C PRO A 240 -28.39 3.02 -15.33
N GLY A 241 -27.32 2.91 -14.52
CA GLY A 241 -27.33 2.19 -13.25
C GLY A 241 -26.84 0.73 -13.32
N ILE A 242 -26.54 0.18 -14.49
CA ILE A 242 -26.05 -1.21 -14.61
C ILE A 242 -24.75 -1.44 -13.82
N ALA A 243 -23.78 -0.53 -13.92
CA ALA A 243 -22.55 -0.62 -13.17
C ALA A 243 -22.79 -0.64 -11.65
N ALA A 244 -23.72 0.18 -11.16
CA ALA A 244 -24.10 0.18 -9.75
C ALA A 244 -24.75 -1.14 -9.31
N LYS A 245 -25.58 -1.75 -10.16
CA LYS A 245 -26.19 -3.05 -9.89
C LYS A 245 -25.15 -4.16 -9.79
N ILE A 246 -24.12 -4.11 -10.62
CA ILE A 246 -23.02 -5.09 -10.64
C ILE A 246 -22.12 -4.90 -9.41
N LEU A 247 -21.68 -3.68 -9.13
CA LEU A 247 -20.64 -3.42 -8.14
C LEU A 247 -21.17 -3.28 -6.70
N SER A 248 -22.42 -2.84 -6.48
CA SER A 248 -22.94 -2.65 -5.13
C SER A 248 -22.99 -3.93 -4.29
N PRO A 249 -23.41 -5.11 -4.82
CA PRO A 249 -23.35 -6.35 -4.06
C PRO A 249 -21.91 -6.79 -3.74
N ILE A 250 -20.99 -6.60 -4.66
CA ILE A 250 -19.55 -6.88 -4.48
C ILE A 250 -18.99 -6.03 -3.33
N SER A 251 -19.25 -4.72 -3.37
CA SER A 251 -18.79 -3.78 -2.34
C SER A 251 -19.42 -4.05 -0.95
N LYS A 252 -20.68 -4.48 -0.88
CA LYS A 252 -21.35 -4.84 0.40
C LYS A 252 -20.68 -6.01 1.10
N GLU A 253 -20.08 -6.91 0.33
CA GLU A 253 -19.33 -8.05 0.84
C GLU A 253 -17.86 -7.73 1.16
N GLY A 254 -17.47 -6.45 1.06
CA GLY A 254 -16.13 -5.95 1.38
C GLY A 254 -15.07 -6.28 0.34
N ILE A 255 -15.48 -6.71 -0.86
CA ILE A 255 -14.57 -7.05 -1.97
C ILE A 255 -14.11 -5.77 -2.66
N GLU A 256 -12.79 -5.59 -2.75
CA GLU A 256 -12.18 -4.44 -3.42
C GLU A 256 -12.05 -4.72 -4.92
N VAL A 257 -12.57 -3.78 -5.72
CA VAL A 257 -12.47 -3.81 -7.20
C VAL A 257 -11.42 -2.79 -7.63
N ASP A 258 -10.53 -3.20 -8.55
CA ASP A 258 -9.45 -2.32 -9.02
C ASP A 258 -9.73 -1.82 -10.46
N VAL A 259 -9.22 -2.46 -11.50
CA VAL A 259 -9.43 -1.99 -12.87
C VAL A 259 -10.87 -2.29 -13.31
N ILE A 260 -11.58 -1.27 -13.79
CA ILE A 260 -12.94 -1.42 -14.33
C ILE A 260 -12.93 -0.96 -15.79
N VAL A 261 -13.45 -1.80 -16.68
CA VAL A 261 -13.59 -1.49 -18.11
C VAL A 261 -15.00 -1.84 -18.54
N GLN A 262 -15.68 -0.90 -19.19
CA GLN A 262 -16.99 -1.08 -19.80
C GLN A 262 -16.91 -0.69 -21.28
N ASN A 263 -17.34 -1.59 -22.16
CA ASN A 263 -17.37 -1.34 -23.59
C ASN A 263 -18.81 -1.47 -24.09
N VAL A 264 -19.31 -0.47 -24.79
CA VAL A 264 -20.65 -0.46 -25.38
C VAL A 264 -20.59 -1.18 -26.75
N ALA A 265 -21.46 -2.17 -26.95
CA ALA A 265 -21.65 -2.81 -28.23
C ALA A 265 -22.77 -2.15 -29.07
N GLU A 266 -22.81 -2.44 -30.38
CA GLU A 266 -23.83 -1.87 -31.29
C GLU A 266 -25.25 -2.31 -30.97
N ASP A 267 -25.44 -3.46 -30.33
CA ASP A 267 -26.73 -4.04 -29.97
C ASP A 267 -27.34 -3.52 -28.67
N LYS A 268 -26.80 -2.43 -28.11
CA LYS A 268 -27.18 -1.84 -26.83
C LYS A 268 -26.92 -2.74 -25.63
N THR A 269 -25.94 -3.63 -25.75
CA THR A 269 -25.39 -4.37 -24.63
C THR A 269 -23.99 -3.85 -24.29
N THR A 270 -23.49 -4.24 -23.15
CA THR A 270 -22.13 -3.92 -22.71
C THR A 270 -21.47 -5.15 -22.10
N ASP A 271 -20.18 -5.31 -22.32
CA ASP A 271 -19.35 -6.20 -21.53
C ASP A 271 -18.76 -5.39 -20.40
N PHE A 272 -18.96 -5.86 -19.18
CA PHE A 272 -18.45 -5.22 -17.97
C PHE A 272 -17.33 -6.07 -17.37
N THR A 273 -16.13 -5.53 -17.34
CA THR A 273 -14.94 -6.24 -16.90
C THR A 273 -14.31 -5.52 -15.71
N PHE A 274 -13.90 -6.27 -14.69
CA PHE A 274 -13.15 -5.72 -13.58
C PHE A 274 -12.18 -6.76 -12.98
N THR A 275 -11.25 -6.28 -12.17
CA THR A 275 -10.29 -7.12 -11.45
C THR A 275 -10.53 -7.08 -9.95
N VAL A 276 -10.28 -8.22 -9.30
CA VAL A 276 -10.32 -8.41 -7.84
C VAL A 276 -9.10 -9.23 -7.41
N LYS A 277 -8.85 -9.32 -6.11
CA LYS A 277 -7.82 -10.22 -5.58
C LYS A 277 -8.20 -11.69 -5.79
N ASP A 278 -7.22 -12.55 -6.06
CA ASP A 278 -7.41 -13.99 -6.28
C ASP A 278 -8.21 -14.66 -5.16
N GLU A 279 -7.97 -14.26 -3.90
CA GLU A 279 -8.64 -14.80 -2.72
C GLU A 279 -10.14 -14.45 -2.65
N GLU A 280 -10.56 -13.38 -3.33
CA GLU A 280 -11.95 -12.90 -3.38
C GLU A 280 -12.68 -13.31 -4.67
N ALA A 281 -11.94 -13.82 -5.66
CA ALA A 281 -12.43 -14.05 -7.02
C ALA A 281 -13.60 -15.03 -7.11
N ASP A 282 -13.53 -16.16 -6.40
CA ASP A 282 -14.59 -17.16 -6.40
C ASP A 282 -15.87 -16.63 -5.72
N LYS A 283 -15.71 -15.87 -4.63
CA LYS A 283 -16.83 -15.21 -3.94
C LYS A 283 -17.49 -14.17 -4.83
N ALA A 284 -16.69 -13.34 -5.51
CA ALA A 284 -17.19 -12.35 -6.45
C ALA A 284 -17.93 -13.00 -7.63
N ALA A 285 -17.35 -14.04 -8.23
CA ALA A 285 -17.98 -14.78 -9.32
C ALA A 285 -19.33 -15.39 -8.91
N LYS A 286 -19.42 -15.95 -7.70
CA LYS A 286 -20.68 -16.49 -7.18
C LYS A 286 -21.75 -15.41 -7.06
N ILE A 287 -21.42 -14.26 -6.46
CA ILE A 287 -22.34 -13.12 -6.31
C ILE A 287 -22.89 -12.69 -7.68
N LEU A 288 -22.02 -12.60 -8.69
CA LEU A 288 -22.43 -12.20 -10.03
C LEU A 288 -23.28 -13.25 -10.74
N ASN A 289 -22.99 -14.54 -10.58
CA ASN A 289 -23.81 -15.61 -11.13
C ASN A 289 -25.21 -15.63 -10.50
N ASP A 290 -25.32 -15.40 -9.18
CA ASP A 290 -26.60 -15.32 -8.48
C ASP A 290 -27.45 -14.11 -8.95
N LEU A 291 -26.80 -13.07 -9.48
CA LEU A 291 -27.44 -11.86 -10.01
C LEU A 291 -27.68 -11.92 -11.55
N SER A 292 -27.18 -12.92 -12.25
CA SER A 292 -27.16 -12.94 -13.71
C SER A 292 -28.55 -12.77 -14.35
N ASP A 293 -29.59 -13.37 -13.76
CA ASP A 293 -30.99 -13.23 -14.23
C ASP A 293 -31.49 -11.78 -14.05
N GLU A 294 -31.16 -11.11 -12.96
CA GLU A 294 -31.53 -9.72 -12.70
C GLU A 294 -30.76 -8.73 -13.59
N LEU A 295 -29.58 -9.15 -14.06
CA LEU A 295 -28.74 -8.39 -14.99
C LEU A 295 -29.11 -8.57 -16.46
N GLY A 296 -30.14 -9.36 -16.76
CA GLY A 296 -30.61 -9.61 -18.13
C GLY A 296 -30.00 -10.84 -18.78
N GLY A 297 -29.45 -11.78 -18.00
CA GLY A 297 -28.96 -13.09 -18.47
C GLY A 297 -27.53 -13.09 -19.00
N GLY A 298 -26.71 -12.16 -18.65
CA GLY A 298 -25.29 -12.12 -19.04
C GLY A 298 -24.48 -13.30 -18.48
N SER A 299 -23.53 -13.82 -19.25
CA SER A 299 -22.62 -14.86 -18.77
C SER A 299 -21.49 -14.27 -17.94
N VAL A 300 -21.14 -14.92 -16.84
CA VAL A 300 -20.03 -14.53 -15.97
C VAL A 300 -18.82 -15.42 -16.28
N GLU A 301 -17.71 -14.80 -16.66
CA GLU A 301 -16.43 -15.46 -16.90
C GLU A 301 -15.44 -15.05 -15.82
N LEU A 302 -14.74 -16.01 -15.23
CA LEU A 302 -13.65 -15.79 -14.29
C LEU A 302 -12.34 -16.25 -14.93
N ALA A 303 -11.40 -15.33 -15.11
CA ALA A 303 -10.04 -15.61 -15.53
C ALA A 303 -9.10 -15.36 -14.37
N LYS A 304 -8.54 -16.43 -13.84
CA LYS A 304 -7.40 -16.43 -12.90
C LYS A 304 -6.11 -16.40 -13.71
N GLU A 305 -4.94 -16.48 -13.10
CA GLU A 305 -3.66 -16.52 -13.83
C GLU A 305 -3.36 -15.25 -14.65
N ILE A 306 -3.83 -14.11 -14.19
CA ILE A 306 -3.47 -12.81 -14.72
C ILE A 306 -2.49 -12.06 -13.81
N SER A 307 -1.79 -11.11 -14.38
CA SER A 307 -0.92 -10.16 -13.66
C SER A 307 -1.11 -8.77 -14.24
N LYS A 308 -1.18 -7.78 -13.37
CA LYS A 308 -1.17 -6.38 -13.78
C LYS A 308 0.25 -5.86 -13.73
N VAL A 309 0.78 -5.36 -14.85
CA VAL A 309 2.09 -4.73 -14.96
C VAL A 309 1.88 -3.26 -15.23
N SER A 310 2.55 -2.41 -14.48
CA SER A 310 2.34 -0.96 -14.52
C SER A 310 3.65 -0.21 -14.64
N VAL A 311 3.65 0.79 -15.48
CA VAL A 311 4.70 1.82 -15.61
C VAL A 311 4.20 3.05 -14.88
N VAL A 312 5.01 3.61 -13.98
CA VAL A 312 4.67 4.76 -13.14
C VAL A 312 5.66 5.89 -13.37
N GLY A 313 5.17 7.12 -13.44
CA GLY A 313 6.00 8.32 -13.52
C GLY A 313 5.19 9.57 -13.83
N VAL A 314 5.51 10.68 -13.20
CA VAL A 314 4.82 11.98 -13.39
C VAL A 314 4.95 12.53 -14.81
N GLY A 315 5.99 12.14 -15.52
CA GLY A 315 6.22 12.59 -16.91
C GLY A 315 5.19 12.11 -17.93
N MET A 316 4.30 11.19 -17.59
CA MET A 316 3.27 10.71 -18.52
C MET A 316 2.22 11.75 -18.88
N LYS A 317 1.99 12.75 -18.01
CA LYS A 317 1.04 13.85 -18.24
C LYS A 317 1.36 14.67 -19.50
N SER A 318 2.63 14.82 -19.82
CA SER A 318 3.11 15.75 -20.87
C SER A 318 3.76 15.05 -22.08
N HIS A 319 3.94 13.73 -22.05
CA HIS A 319 4.72 13.02 -23.08
C HIS A 319 3.87 12.02 -23.87
N ALA A 320 3.54 12.42 -25.10
CA ALA A 320 2.95 11.51 -26.08
C ALA A 320 3.94 10.38 -26.43
N GLY A 321 3.44 9.14 -26.50
CA GLY A 321 4.22 8.00 -26.97
C GLY A 321 4.69 7.02 -25.89
N VAL A 322 4.54 7.33 -24.60
CA VAL A 322 4.87 6.37 -23.52
C VAL A 322 4.08 5.08 -23.69
N ALA A 323 2.76 5.16 -23.92
CA ALA A 323 1.91 3.98 -24.18
C ALA A 323 2.38 3.20 -25.42
N ALA A 324 2.68 3.89 -26.53
CA ALA A 324 3.16 3.25 -27.76
C ALA A 324 4.49 2.52 -27.52
N LYS A 325 5.43 3.14 -26.80
CA LYS A 325 6.71 2.53 -26.43
C LYS A 325 6.51 1.30 -25.55
N MET A 326 5.62 1.39 -24.56
CA MET A 326 5.25 0.28 -23.69
C MET A 326 4.68 -0.91 -24.48
N PHE A 327 3.70 -0.65 -25.36
CA PHE A 327 3.06 -1.70 -26.14
C PHE A 327 4.00 -2.33 -27.16
N SER A 328 4.89 -1.54 -27.80
CA SER A 328 5.90 -2.06 -28.71
C SER A 328 6.88 -2.99 -27.98
N ALA A 329 7.35 -2.59 -26.79
CA ALA A 329 8.27 -3.42 -26.01
C ALA A 329 7.66 -4.77 -25.59
N LEU A 330 6.37 -4.80 -25.29
CA LEU A 330 5.65 -6.04 -24.98
C LEU A 330 5.45 -6.90 -26.25
N ALA A 331 5.10 -6.27 -27.38
CA ALA A 331 4.92 -6.95 -28.64
C ALA A 331 6.22 -7.61 -29.14
N ASP A 332 7.35 -6.94 -29.00
CA ASP A 332 8.69 -7.47 -29.35
C ASP A 332 9.05 -8.73 -28.53
N LYS A 333 8.44 -8.89 -27.37
CA LYS A 333 8.57 -10.09 -26.53
C LYS A 333 7.44 -11.10 -26.72
N ASN A 334 6.54 -10.86 -27.69
CA ASN A 334 5.35 -11.68 -27.96
C ASN A 334 4.45 -11.83 -26.72
N ILE A 335 4.34 -10.77 -25.92
CA ILE A 335 3.47 -10.70 -24.75
C ILE A 335 2.15 -10.03 -25.14
N ASN A 336 1.06 -10.78 -25.03
CA ASN A 336 -0.27 -10.25 -25.32
C ASN A 336 -0.81 -9.39 -24.18
N ILE A 337 -1.59 -8.37 -24.51
CA ILE A 337 -2.23 -7.46 -23.56
C ILE A 337 -3.72 -7.76 -23.54
N ASP A 338 -4.25 -8.12 -22.39
CA ASP A 338 -5.67 -8.44 -22.19
C ASP A 338 -6.52 -7.22 -21.86
N MET A 339 -5.95 -6.27 -21.10
CA MET A 339 -6.62 -5.04 -20.70
C MET A 339 -5.58 -3.91 -20.58
N ILE A 340 -6.04 -2.68 -20.77
CA ILE A 340 -5.24 -1.47 -20.60
C ILE A 340 -6.03 -0.52 -19.70
N SER A 341 -5.33 0.09 -18.74
CA SER A 341 -5.85 1.16 -17.90
C SER A 341 -4.81 2.26 -17.78
N THR A 342 -5.24 3.51 -17.89
CA THR A 342 -4.34 4.67 -17.83
C THR A 342 -4.84 5.69 -16.81
N SER A 343 -3.88 6.35 -16.14
CA SER A 343 -4.12 7.56 -15.37
C SER A 343 -3.12 8.64 -15.78
N GLU A 344 -3.09 9.76 -15.07
CA GLU A 344 -2.13 10.84 -15.35
C GLU A 344 -0.68 10.43 -15.13
N ILE A 345 -0.41 9.51 -14.23
CA ILE A 345 0.93 9.12 -13.79
C ILE A 345 1.22 7.63 -13.90
N LYS A 346 0.30 6.85 -14.49
CA LYS A 346 0.53 5.42 -14.72
C LYS A 346 -0.16 4.89 -15.96
N ILE A 347 0.45 3.87 -16.55
CA ILE A 347 -0.17 2.99 -17.55
C ILE A 347 -0.05 1.57 -17.05
N SER A 348 -1.17 0.89 -16.93
CA SER A 348 -1.26 -0.49 -16.49
C SER A 348 -1.75 -1.37 -17.63
N VAL A 349 -1.15 -2.53 -17.78
CA VAL A 349 -1.62 -3.59 -18.68
C VAL A 349 -1.85 -4.87 -17.87
N VAL A 350 -2.85 -5.62 -18.27
CA VAL A 350 -3.08 -6.98 -17.78
C VAL A 350 -2.50 -7.94 -18.79
N VAL A 351 -1.68 -8.86 -18.31
CA VAL A 351 -1.02 -9.91 -19.10
C VAL A 351 -1.22 -11.27 -18.42
N SER A 352 -0.90 -12.37 -19.10
CA SER A 352 -0.86 -13.67 -18.43
C SER A 352 0.19 -13.69 -17.32
N ARG A 353 -0.09 -14.38 -16.22
CA ARG A 353 0.77 -14.42 -15.03
C ARG A 353 2.17 -14.96 -15.35
N GLU A 354 2.29 -15.92 -16.24
CA GLU A 354 3.55 -16.50 -16.68
C GLU A 354 4.48 -15.47 -17.34
N ASN A 355 3.90 -14.47 -18.04
CA ASN A 355 4.65 -13.44 -18.76
C ASN A 355 4.97 -12.20 -17.91
N ALA A 356 4.50 -12.15 -16.66
CA ALA A 356 4.60 -10.94 -15.83
C ALA A 356 6.04 -10.44 -15.63
N GLU A 357 6.96 -11.34 -15.28
CA GLU A 357 8.37 -10.97 -15.03
C GLU A 357 9.10 -10.56 -16.31
N ASP A 358 8.81 -11.23 -17.42
CA ASP A 358 9.38 -10.87 -18.72
C ASP A 358 8.84 -9.54 -19.22
N ALA A 359 7.57 -9.24 -18.96
CA ALA A 359 6.96 -7.93 -19.20
C ALA A 359 7.66 -6.84 -18.39
N VAL A 360 7.91 -7.07 -17.08
CA VAL A 360 8.63 -6.12 -16.23
C VAL A 360 10.03 -5.84 -16.78
N LYS A 361 10.80 -6.88 -17.14
CA LYS A 361 12.15 -6.73 -17.70
C LYS A 361 12.14 -5.98 -19.04
N ALA A 362 11.22 -6.33 -19.93
CA ALA A 362 11.09 -5.68 -21.23
C ALA A 362 10.79 -4.20 -21.10
N LEU A 363 9.88 -3.84 -20.19
CA LEU A 363 9.50 -2.44 -19.96
C LEU A 363 10.62 -1.68 -19.25
N HIS A 364 11.27 -2.28 -18.27
CA HIS A 364 12.40 -1.67 -17.57
C HIS A 364 13.56 -1.34 -18.53
N ASP A 365 13.93 -2.26 -19.44
CA ASP A 365 14.94 -2.03 -20.48
C ASP A 365 14.45 -0.98 -21.49
N ALA A 366 13.18 -1.05 -21.93
CA ALA A 366 12.64 -0.11 -22.88
C ALA A 366 12.66 1.34 -22.36
N PHE A 367 12.41 1.55 -21.09
CA PHE A 367 12.45 2.89 -20.47
C PHE A 367 13.81 3.27 -19.87
N GLU A 368 14.86 2.45 -20.09
CA GLU A 368 16.24 2.73 -19.69
C GLU A 368 16.40 2.98 -18.19
N LEU A 369 15.66 2.23 -17.36
CA LEU A 369 15.63 2.39 -15.91
C LEU A 369 16.80 1.70 -15.18
N GLY A 370 17.63 0.98 -15.91
CA GLY A 370 18.77 0.19 -15.42
C GLY A 370 20.11 0.92 -15.44
#